data_94bc5b4a0f82dfb5827d03f74b296f72
#
_entry.id   94bc5b4a0f82dfb5827d03f74b296f72
#
_cell.length_a   1.000
_cell.length_b   1.000
_cell.length_c   1.000
_cell.angle_alpha   90.00
_cell.angle_beta   90.00
_cell.angle_gamma   90.00
#
_symmetry.space_group_name_H-M   'P 1'
#
loop_
_entity.id
_entity.type
_entity.pdbx_description
1 polymer ?
#
loop_
_entity_poly.entity_id
_entity_poly.type
_entity_poly.pdbx_seq_one_letter_code
_entity_poly.pdbx_strand_id
1 'polypeptide(L)'
;MFGIVNSMSYICGMKNQLPYCKTSEAIKGYSESSIAKNETNDCVVKSIASGFEIDYDRAHQIVKEQFNRKDKKGTFGFIPKMNSMSESRERIGRKCFQIMGKKSIYGYSYSLSYNTIVKGEIVKRQMTVGTFIKKHPKGTFIVCVKSHAFTIKDGVVIGNKEDAIQKRKIIQSAWKVGS
;
A
#
# COMPACT_ATOMS: atom_id res chain seq x y z
N MET A 1 -22.49 12.68 -20.44
CA MET A 1 -22.39 11.26 -20.04
C MET A 1 -21.69 11.21 -18.70
N PHE A 2 -22.47 11.15 -17.61
CA PHE A 2 -21.93 11.20 -16.25
C PHE A 2 -21.42 9.81 -15.88
N GLY A 3 -20.12 9.71 -15.60
CA GLY A 3 -19.48 8.49 -15.14
C GLY A 3 -20.05 8.07 -13.79
N ILE A 4 -20.49 6.84 -13.71
CA ILE A 4 -20.95 6.17 -12.48
C ILE A 4 -19.76 6.12 -11.54
N VAL A 5 -19.78 6.96 -10.51
CA VAL A 5 -18.89 6.83 -9.36
C VAL A 5 -19.38 5.57 -8.63
N ASN A 6 -18.69 4.44 -8.84
CA ASN A 6 -18.89 3.27 -8.01
C ASN A 6 -18.67 3.71 -6.56
N SER A 7 -19.75 3.80 -5.80
CA SER A 7 -19.69 4.04 -4.36
C SER A 7 -19.05 2.82 -3.71
N MET A 8 -17.72 2.89 -3.47
CA MET A 8 -17.05 1.92 -2.61
C MET A 8 -17.78 1.93 -1.26
N SER A 9 -18.35 0.80 -0.86
CA SER A 9 -18.95 0.66 0.45
C SER A 9 -17.86 0.62 1.51
N TYR A 10 -17.70 1.73 2.24
CA TYR A 10 -16.75 1.81 3.35
C TYR A 10 -17.38 1.19 4.60
N ILE A 11 -16.71 0.21 5.17
CA ILE A 11 -17.08 -0.33 6.48
C ILE A 11 -16.47 0.58 7.54
N CYS A 12 -17.33 1.39 8.20
CA CYS A 12 -16.92 2.23 9.32
C CYS A 12 -16.70 1.36 10.55
N GLY A 13 -15.45 1.27 11.00
CA GLY A 13 -15.05 0.35 12.07
C GLY A 13 -15.32 0.86 13.49
N MET A 14 -15.33 -0.08 14.44
CA MET A 14 -15.36 0.18 15.88
C MET A 14 -14.16 1.05 16.33
N LYS A 15 -14.21 1.57 17.56
CA LYS A 15 -13.29 2.55 18.17
C LYS A 15 -11.78 2.38 17.91
N ASN A 16 -11.32 1.17 17.56
CA ASN A 16 -9.92 0.84 17.27
C ASN A 16 -9.64 0.36 15.83
N GLN A 17 -10.62 0.40 14.95
CA GLN A 17 -10.51 -0.07 13.57
C GLN A 17 -10.44 1.13 12.63
N LEU A 18 -9.56 1.06 11.63
CA LEU A 18 -9.51 2.00 10.52
C LEU A 18 -10.65 1.70 9.52
N PRO A 19 -11.14 2.68 8.77
CA PRO A 19 -12.05 2.41 7.66
C PRO A 19 -11.32 1.54 6.64
N TYR A 20 -12.01 0.54 6.09
CA TYR A 20 -11.43 -0.35 5.10
C TYR A 20 -12.42 -0.73 4.00
N CYS A 21 -11.86 -1.10 2.86
CA CYS A 21 -12.58 -1.67 1.73
C CYS A 21 -12.01 -3.07 1.48
N LYS A 22 -12.88 -4.07 1.29
CA LYS A 22 -12.46 -5.45 1.09
C LYS A 22 -11.68 -5.61 -0.21
N THR A 23 -10.68 -6.49 -0.18
CA THR A 23 -9.88 -6.85 -1.35
C THR A 23 -10.73 -7.22 -2.56
N SER A 24 -11.78 -8.03 -2.35
CA SER A 24 -12.70 -8.47 -3.40
C SER A 24 -13.50 -7.34 -4.06
N GLU A 25 -13.69 -6.23 -3.36
CA GLU A 25 -14.41 -5.06 -3.87
C GLU A 25 -13.47 -4.05 -4.52
N ALA A 26 -12.22 -3.99 -4.04
CA ALA A 26 -11.27 -2.96 -4.43
C ALA A 26 -10.31 -3.39 -5.54
N ILE A 27 -10.05 -4.68 -5.72
CA ILE A 27 -9.08 -5.19 -6.69
C ILE A 27 -9.80 -5.85 -7.85
N LYS A 28 -9.60 -5.27 -9.03
CA LYS A 28 -10.16 -5.81 -10.29
C LYS A 28 -9.67 -7.24 -10.53
N GLY A 29 -10.59 -8.11 -10.93
CA GLY A 29 -10.31 -9.51 -11.27
C GLY A 29 -10.00 -10.42 -10.08
N TYR A 30 -9.97 -9.90 -8.84
CA TYR A 30 -9.57 -10.70 -7.67
C TYR A 30 -10.52 -11.88 -7.38
N SER A 31 -11.81 -11.65 -7.41
CA SER A 31 -12.81 -12.68 -7.09
C SER A 31 -12.90 -13.77 -8.14
N GLU A 32 -12.65 -13.43 -9.39
CA GLU A 32 -12.70 -14.32 -10.54
C GLU A 32 -11.38 -15.08 -10.74
N SER A 33 -10.27 -14.55 -10.24
CA SER A 33 -8.94 -15.08 -10.45
C SER A 33 -8.76 -16.49 -9.87
N SER A 34 -8.41 -17.44 -10.71
CA SER A 34 -7.99 -18.78 -10.29
C SER A 34 -6.64 -18.74 -9.54
N ILE A 35 -5.79 -17.77 -9.87
CA ILE A 35 -4.51 -17.55 -9.18
C ILE A 35 -4.79 -17.09 -7.76
N ALA A 36 -5.63 -16.06 -7.56
CA ALA A 36 -5.97 -15.53 -6.23
C ALA A 36 -6.55 -16.60 -5.30
N LYS A 37 -7.39 -17.49 -5.83
CA LYS A 37 -8.01 -18.59 -5.06
C LYS A 37 -7.00 -19.63 -4.55
N ASN A 38 -5.87 -19.77 -5.22
CA ASN A 38 -4.83 -20.73 -4.89
C ASN A 38 -3.58 -20.10 -4.26
N GLU A 39 -3.54 -18.75 -4.13
CA GLU A 39 -2.40 -18.05 -3.59
C GLU A 39 -2.49 -17.86 -2.07
N THR A 40 -1.32 -17.82 -1.46
CA THR A 40 -1.12 -17.47 -0.05
C THR A 40 0.02 -16.45 0.06
N ASN A 41 0.08 -15.70 1.16
CA ASN A 41 1.14 -14.72 1.40
C ASN A 41 1.29 -13.66 0.28
N ASP A 42 0.18 -13.30 -0.35
CA ASP A 42 0.09 -12.44 -1.53
C ASP A 42 -0.14 -10.94 -1.21
N CYS A 43 0.14 -10.51 0.02
CA CYS A 43 -0.09 -9.14 0.47
C CYS A 43 0.60 -8.09 -0.45
N VAL A 44 1.79 -8.38 -0.96
CA VAL A 44 2.48 -7.51 -1.91
C VAL A 44 1.76 -7.46 -3.26
N VAL A 45 1.26 -8.60 -3.77
CA VAL A 45 0.45 -8.64 -5.00
C VAL A 45 -0.79 -7.78 -4.87
N LYS A 46 -1.53 -7.96 -3.78
CA LYS A 46 -2.72 -7.15 -3.45
C LYS A 46 -2.40 -5.66 -3.35
N SER A 47 -1.26 -5.32 -2.72
CA SER A 47 -0.82 -3.93 -2.60
C SER A 47 -0.47 -3.30 -3.95
N ILE A 48 0.19 -4.05 -4.84
CA ILE A 48 0.49 -3.58 -6.21
C ILE A 48 -0.81 -3.45 -7.02
N ALA A 49 -1.70 -4.46 -6.97
CA ALA A 49 -2.96 -4.43 -7.70
C ALA A 49 -3.81 -3.21 -7.30
N SER A 50 -4.03 -3.02 -6.00
CA SER A 50 -4.85 -1.92 -5.48
C SER A 50 -4.16 -0.57 -5.56
N GLY A 51 -2.85 -0.52 -5.37
CA GLY A 51 -2.07 0.73 -5.42
C GLY A 51 -2.00 1.33 -6.82
N PHE A 52 -1.87 0.49 -7.83
CA PHE A 52 -1.78 0.90 -9.22
C PHE A 52 -3.07 0.69 -10.01
N GLU A 53 -4.14 0.27 -9.36
CA GLU A 53 -5.47 0.03 -9.97
C GLU A 53 -5.41 -0.92 -11.17
N ILE A 54 -4.57 -1.94 -11.09
CA ILE A 54 -4.42 -2.97 -12.12
C ILE A 54 -5.09 -4.27 -11.69
N ASP A 55 -5.36 -5.11 -12.68
CA ASP A 55 -5.90 -6.45 -12.46
C ASP A 55 -5.00 -7.30 -11.58
N TYR A 56 -5.61 -8.19 -10.75
CA TYR A 56 -4.86 -9.02 -9.81
C TYR A 56 -3.86 -9.94 -10.48
N ASP A 57 -4.26 -10.64 -11.55
CA ASP A 57 -3.38 -11.59 -12.26
C ASP A 57 -2.21 -10.85 -12.90
N ARG A 58 -2.47 -9.64 -13.40
CA ARG A 58 -1.41 -8.79 -13.92
C ARG A 58 -0.45 -8.32 -12.84
N ALA A 59 -0.96 -7.93 -11.68
CA ALA A 59 -0.12 -7.59 -10.54
C ALA A 59 0.70 -8.79 -10.07
N HIS A 60 0.10 -9.98 -10.03
CA HIS A 60 0.80 -11.23 -9.70
C HIS A 60 1.98 -11.50 -10.63
N GLN A 61 1.75 -11.38 -11.95
CA GLN A 61 2.82 -11.52 -12.95
C GLN A 61 3.95 -10.51 -12.73
N ILE A 62 3.63 -9.22 -12.54
CA ILE A 62 4.61 -8.17 -12.28
C ILE A 62 5.45 -8.49 -11.03
N VAL A 63 4.80 -8.90 -9.94
CA VAL A 63 5.51 -9.21 -8.70
C VAL A 63 6.39 -10.45 -8.87
N LYS A 64 5.95 -11.44 -9.63
CA LYS A 64 6.75 -12.62 -9.98
C LYS A 64 7.99 -12.24 -10.80
N GLU A 65 7.84 -11.45 -11.84
CA GLU A 65 8.92 -11.03 -12.73
C GLU A 65 9.90 -10.04 -12.08
N GLN A 66 9.39 -8.99 -11.46
CA GLN A 66 10.22 -7.89 -10.98
C GLN A 66 10.75 -8.08 -9.56
N PHE A 67 10.03 -8.85 -8.72
CA PHE A 67 10.41 -9.08 -7.32
C PHE A 67 10.81 -10.53 -7.05
N ASN A 68 10.94 -11.37 -8.08
CA ASN A 68 11.31 -12.79 -7.97
C ASN A 68 10.41 -13.56 -6.99
N ARG A 69 9.12 -13.24 -6.97
CA ARG A 69 8.17 -13.93 -6.11
C ARG A 69 7.96 -15.36 -6.59
N LYS A 70 8.02 -16.31 -5.69
CA LYS A 70 7.65 -17.71 -5.94
C LYS A 70 6.18 -17.92 -5.54
N ASP A 71 5.51 -18.82 -6.23
CA ASP A 71 4.10 -19.18 -5.98
C ASP A 71 3.92 -19.61 -4.51
N LYS A 72 2.84 -19.17 -3.89
CA LYS A 72 2.48 -19.42 -2.49
C LYS A 72 3.51 -18.94 -1.45
N LYS A 73 4.51 -18.16 -1.85
CA LYS A 73 5.53 -17.60 -0.95
C LYS A 73 5.35 -16.09 -0.80
N GLY A 74 5.81 -15.55 0.33
CA GLY A 74 5.91 -14.10 0.51
C GLY A 74 6.92 -13.48 -0.44
N THR A 75 6.80 -12.20 -0.72
CA THR A 75 7.74 -11.45 -1.57
C THR A 75 8.88 -10.93 -0.70
N PHE A 76 9.98 -11.67 -0.66
CA PHE A 76 11.18 -11.25 0.06
C PHE A 76 11.88 -10.09 -0.63
N GLY A 77 12.49 -9.21 0.15
CA GLY A 77 13.24 -8.07 -0.38
C GLY A 77 12.36 -7.01 -1.07
N PHE A 78 11.04 -7.00 -0.85
CA PHE A 78 10.13 -6.03 -1.44
C PHE A 78 10.57 -4.58 -1.14
N ILE A 79 10.84 -4.23 0.12
CA ILE A 79 11.24 -2.88 0.51
C ILE A 79 12.56 -2.46 -0.16
N PRO A 80 13.68 -3.21 -0.05
CA PRO A 80 14.91 -2.87 -0.76
C PRO A 80 14.71 -2.74 -2.28
N LYS A 81 13.96 -3.64 -2.91
CA LYS A 81 13.70 -3.60 -4.34
C LYS A 81 12.87 -2.37 -4.72
N MET A 82 11.78 -2.07 -4.00
CA MET A 82 11.00 -0.86 -4.19
C MET A 82 11.88 0.39 -4.03
N ASN A 83 12.77 0.43 -3.05
CA ASN A 83 13.70 1.53 -2.86
C ASN A 83 14.72 1.65 -3.98
N SER A 84 15.22 0.55 -4.54
CA SER A 84 16.17 0.56 -5.66
C SER A 84 15.54 0.95 -7.00
N MET A 85 14.29 0.56 -7.23
CA MET A 85 13.52 0.94 -8.43
C MET A 85 13.11 2.42 -8.42
N SER A 86 13.30 3.06 -7.32
CA SER A 86 12.93 4.43 -7.08
C SER A 86 14.19 5.29 -7.12
N GLU A 87 14.37 6.13 -8.16
CA GLU A 87 15.48 7.08 -8.21
C GLU A 87 15.43 8.04 -7.03
N SER A 88 16.46 7.99 -6.18
CA SER A 88 16.61 8.91 -5.07
C SER A 88 17.17 10.23 -5.56
N ARG A 89 16.34 11.23 -5.74
CA ARG A 89 16.79 12.62 -5.66
C ARG A 89 16.44 13.11 -4.25
N GLU A 90 17.46 13.31 -3.46
CA GLU A 90 17.43 13.54 -2.01
C GLU A 90 16.59 14.72 -1.50
N ARG A 91 15.97 15.53 -2.31
CA ARG A 91 15.19 16.69 -1.86
C ARG A 91 13.72 16.73 -2.27
N ILE A 92 13.33 15.93 -3.24
CA ILE A 92 11.92 15.77 -3.59
C ILE A 92 11.79 14.30 -3.98
N GLY A 93 11.59 13.42 -3.03
CA GLY A 93 11.59 11.97 -3.21
C GLY A 93 10.63 11.44 -4.28
N ARG A 94 10.74 11.91 -5.49
CA ARG A 94 10.04 11.36 -6.65
C ARG A 94 10.74 10.08 -7.04
N LYS A 95 10.03 8.99 -6.90
CA LYS A 95 10.48 7.68 -7.30
C LYS A 95 9.57 7.19 -8.39
N CYS A 96 10.18 6.90 -9.53
CA CYS A 96 9.47 6.45 -10.71
C CYS A 96 9.53 4.92 -10.76
N PHE A 97 8.37 4.26 -10.78
CA PHE A 97 8.27 2.83 -11.01
C PHE A 97 7.87 2.60 -12.46
N GLN A 98 8.72 1.96 -13.26
CA GLN A 98 8.30 1.43 -14.54
C GLN A 98 7.56 0.10 -14.29
N ILE A 99 6.26 0.18 -14.21
CA ILE A 99 5.41 -1.00 -14.28
C ILE A 99 4.95 -1.12 -15.72
N MET A 100 5.42 -2.15 -16.43
CA MET A 100 4.99 -2.54 -17.79
C MET A 100 5.52 -1.71 -18.96
N GLY A 101 6.69 -1.14 -18.89
CA GLY A 101 7.37 -0.58 -20.08
C GLY A 101 6.77 0.66 -20.75
N LYS A 102 5.61 1.16 -20.31
CA LYS A 102 4.90 2.24 -20.99
C LYS A 102 4.42 3.42 -20.15
N LYS A 103 4.44 3.34 -18.83
CA LYS A 103 4.14 4.49 -17.94
C LYS A 103 5.03 4.46 -16.71
N SER A 104 5.76 5.51 -16.52
CA SER A 104 6.44 5.78 -15.26
C SER A 104 5.39 6.18 -14.23
N ILE A 105 5.24 5.40 -13.17
CA ILE A 105 4.35 5.71 -12.08
C ILE A 105 5.19 6.31 -10.96
N TYR A 106 4.88 7.54 -10.58
CA TYR A 106 5.65 8.27 -9.57
C TYR A 106 5.31 7.74 -8.18
N GLY A 107 6.32 7.36 -7.42
CA GLY A 107 6.20 7.05 -6.02
C GLY A 107 7.09 7.98 -5.18
N TYR A 108 6.60 8.41 -4.03
CA TYR A 108 7.36 9.20 -3.07
C TYR A 108 7.60 8.35 -1.82
N SER A 109 8.85 8.26 -1.38
CA SER A 109 9.08 7.75 -0.03
C SER A 109 8.78 8.86 0.98
N TYR A 110 8.15 8.48 2.07
CA TYR A 110 7.77 9.41 3.13
C TYR A 110 8.68 9.28 4.33
N SER A 111 8.94 10.40 4.99
CA SER A 111 9.54 10.36 6.32
C SER A 111 8.62 9.60 7.27
N LEU A 112 9.15 8.55 7.88
CA LEU A 112 8.42 7.65 8.75
C LEU A 112 8.60 8.01 10.24
N SER A 113 9.16 9.17 10.50
CA SER A 113 9.30 9.72 11.84
C SER A 113 8.81 11.17 11.88
N TYR A 114 8.41 11.62 13.05
CA TYR A 114 7.99 12.98 13.31
C TYR A 114 8.41 13.43 14.70
N ASN A 115 8.63 14.71 14.86
CA ASN A 115 8.90 15.29 16.17
C ASN A 115 7.59 15.61 16.89
N THR A 116 7.52 15.35 18.17
CA THR A 116 6.43 15.73 19.07
C THR A 116 6.99 16.27 20.36
N ILE A 117 6.25 17.12 21.05
CA ILE A 117 6.65 17.64 22.34
C ILE A 117 6.05 16.75 23.43
N VAL A 118 6.89 16.25 24.31
CA VAL A 118 6.50 15.47 25.49
C VAL A 118 7.16 16.08 26.70
N LYS A 119 6.37 16.56 27.65
CA LYS A 119 6.87 17.25 28.88
C LYS A 119 7.87 18.39 28.59
N GLY A 120 7.63 19.16 27.52
CA GLY A 120 8.47 20.28 27.11
C GLY A 120 9.69 19.90 26.24
N GLU A 121 9.97 18.62 26.04
CA GLU A 121 11.10 18.13 25.24
C GLU A 121 10.65 17.67 23.84
N ILE A 122 11.50 17.89 22.84
CA ILE A 122 11.28 17.39 21.48
C ILE A 122 11.69 15.93 21.40
N VAL A 123 10.69 15.06 21.18
CA VAL A 123 10.91 13.62 21.05
C VAL A 123 10.59 13.18 19.63
N LYS A 124 11.55 12.50 18.98
CA LYS A 124 11.36 11.86 17.68
C LYS A 124 10.61 10.54 17.84
N ARG A 125 9.46 10.41 17.18
CA ARG A 125 8.63 9.19 17.21
C ARG A 125 8.51 8.57 15.84
N GLN A 126 8.49 7.24 15.79
CA GLN A 126 8.17 6.49 14.58
C GLN A 126 6.68 6.61 14.25
N MET A 127 6.38 6.65 12.95
CA MET A 127 5.01 6.83 12.48
C MET A 127 4.26 5.50 12.50
N THR A 128 3.09 5.50 13.13
CA THR A 128 2.15 4.38 13.05
C THR A 128 1.21 4.55 11.86
N VAL A 129 0.53 3.47 11.44
CA VAL A 129 -0.47 3.52 10.37
C VAL A 129 -1.55 4.58 10.64
N GLY A 130 -2.07 4.62 11.86
CA GLY A 130 -3.08 5.62 12.24
C GLY A 130 -2.55 7.05 12.20
N THR A 131 -1.30 7.29 12.58
CA THR A 131 -0.67 8.61 12.48
C THR A 131 -0.42 8.99 11.02
N PHE A 132 -0.01 8.02 10.19
CA PHE A 132 0.21 8.22 8.76
C PHE A 132 -1.06 8.66 8.05
N ILE A 133 -2.17 7.96 8.25
CA ILE A 133 -3.48 8.31 7.67
C ILE A 133 -3.91 9.73 8.07
N LYS A 134 -3.72 10.10 9.34
CA LYS A 134 -4.04 11.45 9.79
C LYS A 134 -3.20 12.55 9.12
N LYS A 135 -1.92 12.26 8.85
CA LYS A 135 -1.01 13.21 8.20
C LYS A 135 -1.15 13.23 6.68
N HIS A 136 -1.57 12.12 6.09
CA HIS A 136 -1.74 11.92 4.66
C HIS A 136 -3.14 11.40 4.34
N PRO A 137 -4.19 12.23 4.56
CA PRO A 137 -5.58 11.79 4.42
C PRO A 137 -6.02 11.61 2.95
N LYS A 138 -5.21 12.08 2.00
CA LYS A 138 -5.49 12.02 0.56
C LYS A 138 -4.34 11.36 -0.20
N GLY A 139 -4.70 10.63 -1.25
CA GLY A 139 -3.77 9.94 -2.15
C GLY A 139 -3.72 8.43 -1.90
N THR A 140 -3.06 7.74 -2.82
CA THR A 140 -2.88 6.29 -2.77
C THR A 140 -1.47 5.96 -2.33
N PHE A 141 -1.33 5.09 -1.34
CA PHE A 141 -0.06 4.73 -0.73
C PHE A 141 0.05 3.22 -0.59
N ILE A 142 1.19 2.66 -1.00
CA ILE A 142 1.59 1.31 -0.59
C ILE A 142 2.36 1.45 0.71
N VAL A 143 1.95 0.74 1.75
CA VAL A 143 2.50 0.82 3.10
C VAL A 143 2.98 -0.54 3.54
N CYS A 144 4.18 -0.61 4.08
CA CYS A 144 4.75 -1.81 4.68
C CYS A 144 4.87 -1.64 6.20
N VAL A 145 4.37 -2.62 6.91
CA VAL A 145 4.62 -2.86 8.33
C VAL A 145 5.43 -4.15 8.48
N LYS A 146 5.77 -4.56 9.70
CA LYS A 146 6.52 -5.80 9.92
C LYS A 146 5.79 -6.99 9.25
N SER A 147 6.46 -7.62 8.30
CA SER A 147 6.02 -8.82 7.57
C SER A 147 4.72 -8.67 6.78
N HIS A 148 4.27 -7.44 6.50
CA HIS A 148 3.02 -7.25 5.77
C HIS A 148 3.01 -5.97 4.94
N ALA A 149 2.28 -5.98 3.80
CA ALA A 149 2.07 -4.84 2.93
C ALA A 149 0.59 -4.68 2.60
N PHE A 150 0.10 -3.45 2.51
CA PHE A 150 -1.26 -3.12 2.12
C PHE A 150 -1.33 -1.71 1.52
N THR A 151 -2.45 -1.39 0.90
CA THR A 151 -2.70 -0.07 0.31
C THR A 151 -3.58 0.77 1.21
N ILE A 152 -3.27 2.07 1.28
CA ILE A 152 -4.15 3.09 1.85
C ILE A 152 -4.53 4.03 0.71
N LYS A 153 -5.82 4.20 0.47
CA LYS A 153 -6.36 5.13 -0.54
C LYS A 153 -7.30 6.10 0.14
N ASP A 154 -6.99 7.38 0.08
CA ASP A 154 -7.78 8.46 0.70
C ASP A 154 -8.17 8.18 2.17
N GLY A 155 -7.21 7.67 2.94
CA GLY A 155 -7.41 7.35 4.35
C GLY A 155 -8.08 6.00 4.63
N VAL A 156 -8.49 5.27 3.58
CA VAL A 156 -9.14 3.95 3.68
C VAL A 156 -8.13 2.84 3.41
N VAL A 157 -8.08 1.84 4.26
CA VAL A 157 -7.24 0.65 4.07
C VAL A 157 -7.90 -0.25 3.03
N ILE A 158 -7.15 -0.62 1.99
CA ILE A 158 -7.59 -1.63 1.02
C ILE A 158 -7.03 -2.97 1.47
N GLY A 159 -7.91 -3.85 1.92
CA GLY A 159 -7.50 -5.13 2.46
C GLY A 159 -8.61 -5.82 3.24
N ASN A 160 -8.23 -6.74 4.11
CA ASN A 160 -9.15 -7.45 4.98
C ASN A 160 -9.34 -6.69 6.32
N LYS A 161 -10.22 -7.23 7.18
CA LYS A 161 -10.45 -6.70 8.52
C LYS A 161 -9.17 -6.65 9.35
N GLU A 162 -8.31 -7.65 9.17
CA GLU A 162 -7.01 -7.77 9.85
C GLU A 162 -6.06 -6.62 9.48
N ASP A 163 -6.17 -6.10 8.27
CA ASP A 163 -5.39 -4.93 7.83
C ASP A 163 -5.90 -3.65 8.50
N ALA A 164 -7.19 -3.54 8.70
CA ALA A 164 -7.82 -2.38 9.34
C ALA A 164 -7.49 -2.22 10.83
N ILE A 165 -7.15 -3.31 11.52
CA ILE A 165 -6.72 -3.25 12.93
C ILE A 165 -5.24 -2.90 13.11
N GLN A 166 -4.49 -2.72 12.03
CA GLN A 166 -3.05 -2.38 12.06
C GLN A 166 -2.75 -0.93 12.52
N LYS A 167 -3.75 -0.21 13.05
CA LYS A 167 -3.66 1.22 13.43
C LYS A 167 -2.41 1.60 14.23
N ARG A 168 -1.98 0.73 15.14
CA ARG A 168 -0.82 0.95 16.03
C ARG A 168 0.50 0.40 15.50
N LYS A 169 0.49 -0.34 14.38
CA LYS A 169 1.71 -0.87 13.79
C LYS A 169 2.58 0.25 13.25
N ILE A 170 3.87 0.12 13.50
CA ILE A 170 4.90 1.04 12.99
C ILE A 170 5.10 0.77 11.50
N ILE A 171 5.09 1.84 10.71
CA ILE A 171 5.37 1.77 9.28
C ILE A 171 6.88 1.65 9.07
N GLN A 172 7.29 0.65 8.30
CA GLN A 172 8.68 0.46 7.87
C GLN A 172 9.00 1.21 6.58
N SER A 173 8.04 1.29 5.67
CA SER A 173 8.17 2.02 4.42
C SER A 173 6.79 2.42 3.89
N ALA A 174 6.72 3.53 3.18
CA ALA A 174 5.52 3.98 2.51
C ALA A 174 5.89 4.70 1.21
N TRP A 175 5.16 4.42 0.14
CA TRP A 175 5.32 5.06 -1.16
C TRP A 175 3.96 5.59 -1.62
N LYS A 176 3.92 6.85 -2.03
CA LYS A 176 2.76 7.38 -2.77
C LYS A 176 2.82 6.82 -4.18
N VAL A 177 1.73 6.28 -4.67
CA VAL A 177 1.59 5.71 -6.01
C VAL A 177 0.40 6.36 -6.72
N GLY A 178 0.40 6.31 -8.05
CA GLY A 178 -0.64 6.95 -8.84
C GLY A 178 -0.17 8.27 -9.46
N SER A 179 -0.93 8.71 -10.43
CA SER A 179 -0.78 9.99 -11.15
C SER A 179 -1.16 11.20 -10.31
#